data_c9157c9c8142919ae4d40783ab3009a9
#
_entry.id   c9157c9c8142919ae4d40783ab3009a9
#
_cell.length_a   1.000
_cell.length_b   1.000
_cell.length_c   1.000
_cell.angle_alpha   90.00
_cell.angle_beta   90.00
_cell.angle_gamma   90.00
#
_symmetry.space_group_name_H-M   'P 1'
#
loop_
_entity.id
_entity.type
_entity.pdbx_description
1 polymer ?
#
loop_
_entity_poly.entity_id
_entity_poly.type
_entity_poly.pdbx_seq_one_letter_code
_entity_poly.pdbx_strand_id
1 'polypeptide(L)'
;MADAARIAEIYNHEVVNTVSTFDLVPRSLAEQERWIEDRSGAFSAIVAEGPDGVLGFAALSRYKERAAYNTTVEDSVYVDRSAHGRGVGSLLLKRVCVIAEESGFHSVVARIEASGTASRALHAACGFELVGIERQVGRKFNRWLDVAVMQLVL
;
A
#
# COMPACT_ATOMS: atom_id res chain seq x y z
N MET A 1 2.11 15.27 9.83
CA MET A 1 3.54 15.69 9.88
C MET A 1 4.29 15.00 11.02
N ALA A 2 3.71 14.87 12.23
CA ALA A 2 4.37 14.17 13.35
C ALA A 2 4.79 12.72 13.01
N ASP A 3 4.04 12.04 12.16
CA ASP A 3 4.29 10.63 11.81
C ASP A 3 5.24 10.43 10.62
N ALA A 4 5.65 11.50 9.95
CA ALA A 4 6.43 11.42 8.71
C ALA A 4 7.71 10.60 8.85
N ALA A 5 8.47 10.83 9.92
CA ALA A 5 9.71 10.10 10.17
C ALA A 5 9.47 8.60 10.38
N ARG A 6 8.42 8.25 11.13
CA ARG A 6 8.11 6.84 11.39
C ARG A 6 7.54 6.12 10.16
N ILE A 7 6.71 6.80 9.37
CA ILE A 7 6.23 6.27 8.09
C ILE A 7 7.41 6.03 7.14
N ALA A 8 8.34 7.00 7.05
CA ALA A 8 9.55 6.86 6.24
C ALA A 8 10.40 5.66 6.69
N GLU A 9 10.58 5.46 7.99
CA GLU A 9 11.34 4.32 8.54
C GLU A 9 10.72 2.98 8.14
N ILE A 10 9.40 2.82 8.34
CA ILE A 10 8.66 1.60 7.97
C ILE A 10 8.78 1.34 6.47
N TYR A 11 8.54 2.35 5.64
CA TYR A 11 8.60 2.22 4.19
C TYR A 11 10.01 1.94 3.68
N ASN A 12 11.00 2.68 4.15
CA ASN A 12 12.39 2.56 3.70
C ASN A 12 13.01 1.21 4.09
N HIS A 13 12.56 0.60 5.17
CA HIS A 13 12.94 -0.77 5.48
C HIS A 13 12.57 -1.72 4.34
N GLU A 14 11.36 -1.60 3.80
CA GLU A 14 10.89 -2.41 2.68
C GLU A 14 11.63 -2.07 1.37
N VAL A 15 11.93 -0.79 1.13
CA VAL A 15 12.70 -0.35 -0.04
C VAL A 15 14.08 -1.01 -0.07
N VAL A 16 14.77 -1.03 1.05
CA VAL A 16 16.17 -1.49 1.14
C VAL A 16 16.27 -3.01 1.22
N ASN A 17 15.33 -3.67 1.91
CA ASN A 17 15.50 -5.07 2.33
C ASN A 17 14.58 -6.06 1.63
N THR A 18 13.53 -5.61 0.94
CA THR A 18 12.50 -6.51 0.39
C THR A 18 12.08 -6.16 -1.03
N VAL A 19 11.25 -7.01 -1.60
CA VAL A 19 10.57 -6.80 -2.89
C VAL A 19 9.11 -6.38 -2.72
N SER A 20 8.68 -6.06 -1.51
CA SER A 20 7.31 -5.61 -1.21
C SER A 20 6.97 -4.26 -1.83
N THR A 21 7.97 -3.43 -2.09
CA THR A 21 7.88 -2.23 -2.91
C THR A 21 8.91 -2.29 -4.03
N PHE A 22 8.55 -1.71 -5.19
CA PHE A 22 9.45 -1.60 -6.35
C PHE A 22 10.28 -0.32 -6.35
N ASP A 23 10.12 0.55 -5.36
CA ASP A 23 11.03 1.68 -5.16
C ASP A 23 12.43 1.15 -4.85
N LEU A 24 13.43 1.77 -5.46
CA LEU A 24 14.84 1.38 -5.35
C LEU A 24 15.64 2.29 -4.42
N VAL A 25 15.13 3.50 -4.17
CA VAL A 25 15.81 4.53 -3.39
C VAL A 25 14.93 4.90 -2.18
N PRO A 26 15.47 4.84 -0.96
CA PRO A 26 14.77 5.27 0.23
C PRO A 26 14.36 6.75 0.14
N ARG A 27 13.20 7.09 0.71
CA ARG A 27 12.74 8.47 0.81
C ARG A 27 13.50 9.20 1.93
N SER A 28 13.93 10.42 1.64
CA SER A 28 14.33 11.37 2.68
C SER A 28 13.13 11.81 3.50
N LEU A 29 13.36 12.41 4.68
CA LEU A 29 12.27 12.95 5.48
C LEU A 29 11.49 14.02 4.73
N ALA A 30 12.15 14.92 4.01
CA ALA A 30 11.50 15.96 3.22
C ALA A 30 10.63 15.40 2.08
N GLU A 31 11.04 14.30 1.44
CA GLU A 31 10.22 13.61 0.44
C GLU A 31 9.01 12.94 1.08
N GLN A 32 9.17 12.36 2.27
CA GLN A 32 8.07 11.75 3.00
C GLN A 32 7.06 12.80 3.49
N GLU A 33 7.52 13.96 3.94
CA GLU A 33 6.65 15.07 4.32
C GLU A 33 5.84 15.57 3.11
N ARG A 34 6.48 15.81 1.97
CA ARG A 34 5.78 16.13 0.72
C ARG A 34 4.78 15.06 0.31
N TRP A 35 5.17 13.79 0.43
CA TRP A 35 4.29 12.67 0.13
C TRP A 35 3.00 12.69 0.98
N ILE A 36 3.08 13.13 2.25
CA ILE A 36 1.93 13.31 3.12
C ILE A 36 1.13 14.56 2.71
N GLU A 37 1.80 15.68 2.44
CA GLU A 37 1.18 16.95 2.03
C GLU A 37 0.38 16.81 0.73
N ASP A 38 0.89 16.04 -0.22
CA ASP A 38 0.23 15.77 -1.50
C ASP A 38 -1.02 14.90 -1.36
N ARG A 39 -1.22 14.28 -0.19
CA ARG A 39 -2.37 13.43 0.09
C ARG A 39 -3.45 14.19 0.83
N SER A 40 -4.56 14.40 0.13
CA SER A 40 -5.73 15.07 0.68
C SER A 40 -7.01 14.51 0.07
N GLY A 41 -8.11 14.64 0.81
CA GLY A 41 -9.42 14.20 0.34
C GLY A 41 -9.46 12.69 0.04
N ALA A 42 -9.86 12.36 -1.18
CA ALA A 42 -10.07 10.98 -1.62
C ALA A 42 -8.79 10.12 -1.68
N PHE A 43 -7.62 10.75 -1.85
CA PHE A 43 -6.32 10.05 -1.86
C PHE A 43 -5.66 10.09 -0.48
N SER A 44 -6.37 9.64 0.53
CA SER A 44 -5.94 9.69 1.92
C SER A 44 -4.79 8.72 2.23
N ALA A 45 -3.97 9.11 3.20
CA ALA A 45 -3.09 8.20 3.92
C ALA A 45 -3.55 8.14 5.38
N ILE A 46 -3.52 6.93 5.95
CA ILE A 46 -3.90 6.66 7.34
C ILE A 46 -2.80 5.88 8.06
N VAL A 47 -2.72 6.04 9.36
CA VAL A 47 -1.80 5.30 10.22
C VAL A 47 -2.57 4.45 11.23
N ALA A 48 -1.97 3.34 11.64
CA ALA A 48 -2.37 2.59 12.82
C ALA A 48 -1.37 2.88 13.93
N GLU A 49 -1.84 3.34 15.07
CA GLU A 49 -1.03 3.67 16.23
C GLU A 49 -1.24 2.66 17.36
N GLY A 50 -0.17 2.38 18.08
CA GLY A 50 -0.16 1.64 19.33
C GLY A 50 0.45 2.47 20.44
N PRO A 51 0.66 1.88 21.64
CA PRO A 51 1.23 2.59 22.78
C PRO A 51 2.60 3.24 22.51
N ASP A 52 3.38 2.62 21.62
CA ASP A 52 4.75 3.03 21.30
C ASP A 52 4.86 3.81 19.97
N GLY A 53 3.73 4.23 19.39
CA GLY A 53 3.67 5.02 18.15
C GLY A 53 3.11 4.28 16.95
N VAL A 54 3.44 4.76 15.75
CA VAL A 54 2.92 4.23 14.49
C VAL A 54 3.41 2.80 14.23
N LEU A 55 2.49 1.89 14.02
CA LEU A 55 2.70 0.47 13.75
C LEU A 55 2.63 0.13 12.25
N GLY A 56 2.02 0.99 11.46
CA GLY A 56 1.86 0.81 10.03
C GLY A 56 1.03 1.92 9.41
N PHE A 57 0.97 1.94 8.09
CA PHE A 57 0.17 2.90 7.36
C PHE A 57 -0.44 2.27 6.10
N ALA A 58 -1.51 2.87 5.61
CA ALA A 58 -2.11 2.56 4.32
C ALA A 58 -2.41 3.86 3.56
N ALA A 59 -2.43 3.79 2.26
CA ALA A 59 -2.74 4.93 1.41
C ALA A 59 -3.49 4.51 0.16
N LEU A 60 -4.30 5.44 -0.36
CA LEU A 60 -4.91 5.36 -1.68
C LEU A 60 -4.12 6.24 -2.65
N SER A 61 -3.92 5.74 -3.85
CA SER A 61 -3.24 6.45 -4.93
C SER A 61 -4.03 6.34 -6.22
N ARG A 62 -3.78 7.28 -7.14
CA ARG A 62 -4.37 7.21 -8.48
C ARG A 62 -3.94 5.89 -9.17
N TYR A 63 -4.92 5.20 -9.75
CA TYR A 63 -4.68 3.96 -10.47
C TYR A 63 -3.97 4.20 -11.81
N LYS A 64 -4.56 5.03 -12.68
CA LYS A 64 -4.03 5.39 -14.00
C LYS A 64 -4.43 6.82 -14.37
N GLU A 65 -3.70 7.42 -15.29
CA GLU A 65 -3.88 8.85 -15.63
C GLU A 65 -5.12 9.15 -16.47
N ARG A 66 -5.58 8.21 -17.34
CA ARG A 66 -6.73 8.46 -18.20
C ARG A 66 -8.01 8.64 -17.37
N ALA A 67 -8.82 9.65 -17.72
CA ALA A 67 -9.98 10.08 -16.94
C ALA A 67 -11.02 8.98 -16.64
N ALA A 68 -11.20 8.03 -17.55
CA ALA A 68 -12.12 6.90 -17.35
C ALA A 68 -11.71 5.99 -16.17
N TYR A 69 -10.46 6.05 -15.70
CA TYR A 69 -9.98 5.33 -14.53
C TYR A 69 -10.17 6.08 -13.20
N ASN A 70 -10.75 7.28 -13.20
CA ASN A 70 -10.89 8.09 -11.98
C ASN A 70 -11.82 7.47 -10.92
N THR A 71 -12.58 6.44 -11.26
CA THR A 71 -13.40 5.67 -10.31
C THR A 71 -12.65 4.50 -9.66
N THR A 72 -11.38 4.31 -10.00
CA THR A 72 -10.52 3.26 -9.46
C THR A 72 -9.33 3.86 -8.73
N VAL A 73 -8.98 3.28 -7.60
CA VAL A 73 -7.79 3.63 -6.82
C VAL A 73 -6.90 2.42 -6.63
N GLU A 74 -5.62 2.66 -6.37
CA GLU A 74 -4.67 1.65 -5.94
C GLU A 74 -4.38 1.82 -4.46
N ASP A 75 -4.45 0.72 -3.68
CA ASP A 75 -4.06 0.72 -2.28
C ASP A 75 -2.58 0.37 -2.09
N SER A 76 -2.06 0.81 -0.97
CA SER A 76 -0.79 0.32 -0.43
C SER A 76 -0.90 0.21 1.09
N VAL A 77 -0.34 -0.88 1.64
CA VAL A 77 -0.35 -1.17 3.08
C VAL A 77 1.04 -1.64 3.49
N TYR A 78 1.60 -0.98 4.49
CA TYR A 78 2.90 -1.32 5.08
C TYR A 78 2.79 -1.36 6.59
N VAL A 79 3.27 -2.44 7.19
CA VAL A 79 3.23 -2.69 8.64
C VAL A 79 4.65 -2.89 9.15
N ASP A 80 4.97 -2.24 10.27
CA ASP A 80 6.24 -2.48 10.94
C ASP A 80 6.44 -3.96 11.26
N ARG A 81 7.64 -4.46 11.07
CA ARG A 81 7.97 -5.88 11.28
C ARG A 81 7.64 -6.36 12.68
N SER A 82 7.81 -5.53 13.68
CA SER A 82 7.47 -5.87 15.07
C SER A 82 5.97 -6.01 15.33
N ALA A 83 5.15 -5.48 14.43
CA ALA A 83 3.69 -5.51 14.51
C ALA A 83 3.03 -6.53 13.56
N HIS A 84 3.83 -7.32 12.83
CA HIS A 84 3.30 -8.39 11.98
C HIS A 84 2.55 -9.45 12.80
N GLY A 85 1.52 -10.06 12.21
CA GLY A 85 0.72 -11.10 12.83
C GLY A 85 -0.24 -10.62 13.93
N ARG A 86 -0.41 -9.30 14.08
CA ARG A 86 -1.27 -8.66 15.10
C ARG A 86 -2.56 -8.05 14.55
N GLY A 87 -2.87 -8.29 13.29
CA GLY A 87 -4.08 -7.77 12.65
C GLY A 87 -3.99 -6.32 12.16
N VAL A 88 -2.85 -5.65 12.29
CA VAL A 88 -2.66 -4.25 11.91
C VAL A 88 -2.91 -4.04 10.42
N GLY A 89 -2.37 -4.90 9.56
CA GLY A 89 -2.58 -4.83 8.11
C GLY A 89 -4.05 -4.97 7.73
N SER A 90 -4.77 -5.90 8.37
CA SER A 90 -6.21 -6.10 8.14
C SER A 90 -7.04 -4.87 8.56
N LEU A 91 -6.71 -4.28 9.71
CA LEU A 91 -7.37 -3.05 10.18
C LEU A 91 -7.16 -1.90 9.19
N LEU A 92 -5.92 -1.68 8.75
CA LEU A 92 -5.56 -0.63 7.80
C LEU A 92 -6.24 -0.83 6.45
N LEU A 93 -6.17 -2.04 5.88
CA LEU A 93 -6.75 -2.33 4.56
C LEU A 93 -8.27 -2.16 4.58
N LYS A 94 -8.95 -2.70 5.57
CA LYS A 94 -10.40 -2.52 5.72
C LYS A 94 -10.77 -1.04 5.82
N ARG A 95 -10.05 -0.27 6.63
CA ARG A 95 -10.36 1.16 6.80
C ARG A 95 -10.12 1.96 5.52
N VAL A 96 -9.05 1.71 4.79
CA VAL A 96 -8.77 2.42 3.54
C VAL A 96 -9.77 2.06 2.44
N CYS A 97 -10.30 0.83 2.42
CA CYS A 97 -11.38 0.44 1.52
C CYS A 97 -12.70 1.16 1.85
N VAL A 98 -13.03 1.32 3.13
CA VAL A 98 -14.19 2.13 3.56
C VAL A 98 -14.01 3.59 3.11
N ILE A 99 -12.84 4.18 3.28
CA ILE A 99 -12.55 5.54 2.80
C ILE A 99 -12.70 5.64 1.28
N ALA A 100 -12.27 4.62 0.53
CA ALA A 100 -12.44 4.57 -0.91
C ALA A 100 -13.93 4.60 -1.31
N GLU A 101 -14.75 3.79 -0.66
CA GLU A 101 -16.21 3.74 -0.87
C GLU A 101 -16.87 5.07 -0.51
N GLU A 102 -16.59 5.61 0.68
CA GLU A 102 -17.09 6.92 1.15
C GLU A 102 -16.68 8.08 0.21
N SER A 103 -15.54 7.95 -0.46
CA SER A 103 -15.03 8.94 -1.44
C SER A 103 -15.62 8.78 -2.84
N GLY A 104 -16.50 7.79 -3.05
CA GLY A 104 -17.19 7.55 -4.33
C GLY A 104 -16.39 6.74 -5.35
N PHE A 105 -15.31 6.07 -4.94
CA PHE A 105 -14.64 5.10 -5.81
C PHE A 105 -15.48 3.83 -5.95
N HIS A 106 -15.32 3.16 -7.07
CA HIS A 106 -16.04 1.93 -7.40
C HIS A 106 -15.16 0.68 -7.26
N SER A 107 -13.86 0.84 -7.38
CA SER A 107 -12.91 -0.27 -7.39
C SER A 107 -11.59 0.09 -6.72
N VAL A 108 -11.04 -0.87 -5.98
CA VAL A 108 -9.69 -0.79 -5.40
C VAL A 108 -8.84 -1.89 -6.02
N VAL A 109 -7.67 -1.53 -6.53
CA VAL A 109 -6.68 -2.46 -7.11
C VAL A 109 -5.49 -2.53 -6.19
N ALA A 110 -5.01 -3.74 -5.94
CA ALA A 110 -3.76 -4.02 -5.25
C ALA A 110 -2.75 -4.64 -6.22
N ARG A 111 -1.53 -4.14 -6.22
CA ARG A 111 -0.42 -4.66 -7.02
C ARG A 111 0.64 -5.19 -6.08
N ILE A 112 0.72 -6.52 -5.96
CA ILE A 112 1.51 -7.22 -4.95
C ILE A 112 2.59 -8.02 -5.66
N GLU A 113 3.85 -7.90 -5.23
CA GLU A 113 4.88 -8.82 -5.74
C GLU A 113 4.42 -10.26 -5.53
N ALA A 114 4.48 -11.07 -6.58
CA ALA A 114 3.74 -12.35 -6.64
C ALA A 114 4.14 -13.37 -5.57
N SER A 115 5.37 -13.30 -5.05
CA SER A 115 5.83 -14.14 -3.93
C SER A 115 5.37 -13.66 -2.56
N GLY A 116 4.77 -12.48 -2.47
CA GLY A 116 4.25 -11.87 -1.24
C GLY A 116 2.99 -12.58 -0.73
N THR A 117 3.12 -13.81 -0.27
CA THR A 117 1.98 -14.67 0.15
C THR A 117 1.18 -14.06 1.29
N ALA A 118 1.83 -13.41 2.26
CA ALA A 118 1.16 -12.76 3.38
C ALA A 118 0.26 -11.59 2.92
N SER A 119 0.77 -10.72 2.03
CA SER A 119 -0.01 -9.61 1.48
C SER A 119 -1.15 -10.10 0.60
N ARG A 120 -0.93 -11.12 -0.23
CA ARG A 120 -1.98 -11.74 -1.04
C ARG A 120 -3.09 -12.35 -0.18
N ALA A 121 -2.72 -13.05 0.88
CA ALA A 121 -3.67 -13.62 1.84
C ALA A 121 -4.45 -12.53 2.59
N LEU A 122 -3.80 -11.44 2.98
CA LEU A 122 -4.43 -10.29 3.61
C LEU A 122 -5.50 -9.67 2.70
N HIS A 123 -5.17 -9.42 1.45
CA HIS A 123 -6.11 -8.84 0.48
C HIS A 123 -7.27 -9.80 0.18
N ALA A 124 -7.00 -11.10 -0.01
CA ALA A 124 -8.04 -12.11 -0.18
C ALA A 124 -9.01 -12.16 1.02
N ALA A 125 -8.49 -12.10 2.24
CA ALA A 125 -9.31 -12.07 3.46
C ALA A 125 -10.16 -10.79 3.59
N CYS A 126 -9.79 -9.72 2.90
CA CYS A 126 -10.56 -8.47 2.82
C CYS A 126 -11.47 -8.38 1.58
N GLY A 127 -11.65 -9.49 0.86
CA GLY A 127 -12.59 -9.58 -0.28
C GLY A 127 -11.98 -9.30 -1.65
N PHE A 128 -10.67 -9.08 -1.75
CA PHE A 128 -10.01 -8.93 -3.05
C PHE A 128 -9.92 -10.27 -3.77
N GLU A 129 -10.14 -10.24 -5.07
CA GLU A 129 -9.98 -11.39 -5.95
C GLU A 129 -8.75 -11.25 -6.84
N LEU A 130 -8.09 -12.36 -7.15
CA LEU A 130 -6.96 -12.35 -8.09
C LEU A 130 -7.45 -12.10 -9.51
N VAL A 131 -6.98 -11.03 -10.13
CA VAL A 131 -7.24 -10.72 -11.55
C VAL A 131 -6.29 -11.50 -12.45
N GLY A 132 -5.00 -11.54 -12.08
CA GLY A 132 -3.98 -12.25 -12.83
C GLY A 132 -2.56 -11.92 -12.36
N ILE A 133 -1.59 -12.48 -13.06
CA ILE A 133 -0.16 -12.28 -12.79
C ILE A 133 0.50 -11.59 -13.99
N GLU A 134 1.08 -10.42 -13.74
CA GLU A 134 1.95 -9.75 -14.70
C GLU A 134 3.37 -10.31 -14.54
N ARG A 135 3.89 -10.92 -15.59
CA ARG A 135 5.18 -11.62 -15.52
C ARG A 135 6.32 -10.67 -15.81
N GLN A 136 7.36 -10.71 -14.97
CA GLN A 136 8.64 -10.04 -15.16
C GLN A 136 8.53 -8.54 -15.47
N VAL A 137 7.57 -7.88 -14.86
CA VAL A 137 7.30 -6.44 -15.05
C VAL A 137 8.18 -5.54 -14.20
N GLY A 138 8.80 -6.08 -13.16
CA GLY A 138 9.71 -5.38 -12.27
C GLY A 138 11.10 -6.01 -12.22
N ARG A 139 12.10 -5.22 -11.81
CA ARG A 139 13.46 -5.71 -11.57
C ARG A 139 14.01 -5.06 -10.31
N LYS A 140 14.41 -5.89 -9.35
CA LYS A 140 15.02 -5.45 -8.09
C LYS A 140 15.94 -6.54 -7.56
N PHE A 141 17.03 -6.17 -6.88
CA PHE A 141 18.06 -7.10 -6.41
C PHE A 141 18.55 -8.07 -7.48
N ASN A 142 18.73 -7.55 -8.70
CA ASN A 142 19.17 -8.31 -9.88
C ASN A 142 18.24 -9.49 -10.26
N ARG A 143 16.94 -9.42 -9.88
CA ARG A 143 15.93 -10.42 -10.23
C ARG A 143 14.77 -9.79 -10.98
N TRP A 144 14.19 -10.54 -11.90
CA TRP A 144 12.89 -10.23 -12.50
C TRP A 144 11.77 -10.58 -11.53
N LEU A 145 10.80 -9.71 -11.41
CA LEU A 145 9.71 -9.82 -10.44
C LEU A 145 8.36 -9.82 -11.16
N ASP A 146 7.49 -10.73 -10.71
CA ASP A 146 6.10 -10.83 -11.14
C ASP A 146 5.20 -10.03 -10.18
N VAL A 147 4.08 -9.52 -10.68
CA VAL A 147 3.08 -8.82 -9.89
C VAL A 147 1.76 -9.56 -9.93
N ALA A 148 1.23 -9.92 -8.78
CA ALA A 148 -0.15 -10.34 -8.62
C ALA A 148 -1.05 -9.10 -8.58
N VAL A 149 -1.97 -8.99 -9.51
CA VAL A 149 -2.99 -7.94 -9.52
C VAL A 149 -4.24 -8.49 -8.83
N MET A 150 -4.66 -7.86 -7.75
CA MET A 150 -5.89 -8.19 -7.04
C MET A 150 -6.85 -7.01 -7.06
N GLN A 151 -8.14 -7.26 -6.98
CA GLN A 151 -9.17 -6.23 -7.10
C GLN A 151 -10.31 -6.48 -6.14
N LEU A 152 -10.81 -5.40 -5.56
CA LEU A 152 -12.07 -5.33 -4.83
C LEU A 152 -13.01 -4.37 -5.56
N VAL A 153 -14.19 -4.84 -5.95
CA VAL A 153 -15.31 -3.97 -6.39
C VAL A 153 -16.12 -3.62 -5.15
N LEU A 154 -16.22 -2.32 -4.87
CA LEU A 154 -16.86 -1.77 -3.68
C LEU A 154 -18.39 -1.81 -3.79
#